data_481bca4a7ccebbd1a19733c85dc87b38
#
_entry.id   481bca4a7ccebbd1a19733c85dc87b38
#
_cell.length_a   1.000
_cell.length_b   1.000
_cell.length_c   1.000
_cell.angle_alpha   90.00
_cell.angle_beta   90.00
_cell.angle_gamma   90.00
#
_symmetry.space_group_name_H-M   'P 1'
#
loop_
_entity.id
_entity.type
_entity.pdbx_description
1 polymer ?
#
loop_
_entity_poly.entity_id
_entity_poly.type
_entity_poly.pdbx_seq_one_letter_code
_entity_poly.pdbx_strand_id
1 'polypeptide(L)'
;RPWLCSALAASFDGQPLPELPTFGAVSQTMLRHAEMLVDWYGDEGALRQFRKHALWYLMGFPIGGDLRNQFARFTTLPELRELVDLVDPSELFPPGVLRQPRSHSGGPRAVHLPEGWLTDRDNDQPPGGGADSIVSGG
;
A
#
# COMPACT_ATOMS: atom_id res chain seq x y z
N ARG A 1 0.33 -3.84 2.86
CA ARG A 1 1.38 -4.69 3.47
C ARG A 1 0.73 -5.75 4.37
N PRO A 2 0.11 -6.80 3.81
CA PRO A 2 -0.57 -7.82 4.60
C PRO A 2 0.35 -8.56 5.58
N TRP A 3 1.63 -8.75 5.21
CA TRP A 3 2.63 -9.39 6.06
C TRP A 3 2.93 -8.65 7.37
N LEU A 4 2.51 -7.40 7.50
CA LEU A 4 2.66 -6.65 8.76
C LEU A 4 1.86 -7.31 9.89
N CYS A 5 0.74 -7.97 9.57
CA CYS A 5 -0.07 -8.66 10.58
C CYS A 5 0.71 -9.81 11.22
N SER A 6 1.47 -10.59 10.45
CA SER A 6 2.31 -11.67 11.01
C SER A 6 3.47 -11.13 11.84
N ALA A 7 4.06 -9.99 11.43
CA ALA A 7 5.10 -9.34 12.21
C ALA A 7 4.55 -8.80 13.55
N LEU A 8 3.36 -8.24 13.56
CA LEU A 8 2.68 -7.80 14.78
C LEU A 8 2.37 -8.98 15.70
N ALA A 9 1.80 -10.07 15.17
CA ALA A 9 1.52 -11.29 15.95
C ALA A 9 2.80 -11.82 16.61
N ALA A 10 3.88 -11.98 15.84
CA ALA A 10 5.17 -12.42 16.38
C ALA A 10 5.69 -11.50 17.48
N SER A 11 5.54 -10.17 17.30
CA SER A 11 5.94 -9.19 18.32
C SER A 11 5.13 -9.31 19.60
N PHE A 12 3.81 -9.53 19.51
CA PHE A 12 2.95 -9.74 20.69
C PHE A 12 3.28 -11.05 21.43
N ASP A 13 3.66 -12.08 20.69
CA ASP A 13 4.02 -13.38 21.23
C ASP A 13 5.49 -13.46 21.69
N GLY A 14 6.24 -12.37 21.64
CA GLY A 14 7.66 -12.31 22.00
C GLY A 14 8.56 -13.17 21.09
N GLN A 15 8.09 -13.46 19.87
CA GLN A 15 8.84 -14.22 18.89
C GLN A 15 9.71 -13.30 18.00
N PRO A 16 10.79 -13.82 17.39
CA PRO A 16 11.56 -13.09 16.41
C PRO A 16 10.66 -12.60 15.26
N LEU A 17 10.92 -11.36 14.80
CA LEU A 17 10.19 -10.83 13.64
C LEU A 17 10.47 -11.65 12.40
N PRO A 18 9.45 -11.95 11.58
CA PRO A 18 9.64 -12.60 10.29
C PRO A 18 10.56 -11.79 9.37
N GLU A 19 11.28 -12.47 8.51
CA GLU A 19 12.04 -11.81 7.44
C GLU A 19 11.11 -11.00 6.52
N LEU A 20 11.66 -9.95 5.92
CA LEU A 20 10.93 -9.18 4.92
C LEU A 20 10.66 -10.04 3.68
N PRO A 21 9.47 -9.93 3.08
CA PRO A 21 9.10 -10.79 1.96
C PRO A 21 9.92 -10.46 0.71
N THR A 22 10.14 -11.44 -0.13
CA THR A 22 10.61 -11.25 -1.50
C THR A 22 9.48 -10.72 -2.39
N PHE A 23 9.82 -10.24 -3.59
CA PHE A 23 8.82 -9.87 -4.59
C PHE A 23 7.89 -11.05 -4.90
N GLY A 24 8.43 -12.27 -5.02
CA GLY A 24 7.64 -13.48 -5.25
C GLY A 24 6.55 -13.68 -4.20
N ALA A 25 6.86 -13.53 -2.92
CA ALA A 25 5.86 -13.65 -1.85
C ALA A 25 4.83 -12.51 -1.89
N VAL A 26 5.27 -11.29 -2.20
CA VAL A 26 4.38 -10.13 -2.35
C VAL A 26 3.46 -10.29 -3.55
N SER A 27 3.99 -10.74 -4.69
CA SER A 27 3.21 -10.93 -5.93
C SER A 27 2.15 -12.03 -5.80
N GLN A 28 2.44 -13.12 -5.10
CA GLN A 28 1.43 -14.14 -4.80
C GLN A 28 0.26 -13.56 -4.00
N THR A 29 0.56 -12.75 -2.98
CA THR A 29 -0.48 -12.05 -2.20
C THR A 29 -1.27 -11.07 -3.07
N MET A 30 -0.58 -10.34 -3.95
CA MET A 30 -1.17 -9.40 -4.89
C MET A 30 -2.13 -10.10 -5.87
N LEU A 31 -1.69 -11.19 -6.48
CA LEU A 31 -2.50 -11.98 -7.41
C LEU A 31 -3.73 -12.57 -6.70
N ARG A 32 -3.54 -13.16 -5.51
CA ARG A 32 -4.66 -13.67 -4.72
C ARG A 32 -5.69 -12.59 -4.39
N HIS A 33 -5.24 -11.40 -4.04
CA HIS A 33 -6.14 -10.27 -3.78
C HIS A 33 -6.91 -9.86 -5.04
N ALA A 34 -6.25 -9.82 -6.21
CA ALA A 34 -6.92 -9.54 -7.48
C ALA A 34 -7.99 -10.59 -7.82
N GLU A 35 -7.67 -11.87 -7.67
CA GLU A 35 -8.60 -13.00 -7.88
C GLU A 35 -9.84 -12.87 -6.99
N MET A 36 -9.64 -12.62 -5.68
CA MET A 36 -10.76 -12.43 -4.76
C MET A 36 -11.67 -11.25 -5.11
N LEU A 37 -11.10 -10.17 -5.63
CA LEU A 37 -11.90 -9.03 -6.08
C LEU A 37 -12.68 -9.36 -7.36
N VAL A 38 -12.08 -10.11 -8.28
CA VAL A 38 -12.75 -10.59 -9.50
C VAL A 38 -13.91 -11.53 -9.15
N ASP A 39 -13.68 -12.47 -8.23
CA ASP A 39 -14.72 -13.39 -7.75
C ASP A 39 -15.91 -12.63 -7.13
N TRP A 40 -15.65 -11.50 -6.49
CA TRP A 40 -16.67 -10.71 -5.79
C TRP A 40 -17.40 -9.70 -6.69
N TYR A 41 -16.67 -8.97 -7.54
CA TYR A 41 -17.22 -7.85 -8.32
C TYR A 41 -17.33 -8.13 -9.83
N GLY A 42 -16.81 -9.26 -10.32
CA GLY A 42 -16.61 -9.51 -11.75
C GLY A 42 -15.37 -8.81 -12.32
N ASP A 43 -14.92 -9.28 -13.48
CA ASP A 43 -13.62 -8.93 -14.07
C ASP A 43 -13.39 -7.42 -14.27
N GLU A 44 -14.28 -6.77 -15.00
CA GLU A 44 -14.04 -5.40 -15.50
C GLU A 44 -13.95 -4.34 -14.39
N GLY A 45 -14.89 -4.41 -13.45
CA GLY A 45 -14.97 -3.45 -12.34
C GLY A 45 -13.86 -3.66 -11.32
N ALA A 46 -13.59 -4.91 -10.98
CA ALA A 46 -12.61 -5.30 -9.99
C ALA A 46 -11.19 -4.90 -10.38
N LEU A 47 -10.76 -5.24 -11.60
CA LEU A 47 -9.38 -5.01 -12.03
C LEU A 47 -9.06 -3.54 -12.20
N ARG A 48 -10.02 -2.73 -12.67
CA ARG A 48 -9.83 -1.28 -12.73
C ARG A 48 -9.61 -0.66 -11.33
N GLN A 49 -10.36 -1.11 -10.34
CA GLN A 49 -10.15 -0.69 -8.96
C GLN A 49 -8.85 -1.22 -8.38
N PHE A 50 -8.47 -2.45 -8.77
CA PHE A 50 -7.27 -3.11 -8.26
C PHE A 50 -5.96 -2.45 -8.70
N ARG A 51 -5.90 -1.75 -9.83
CA ARG A 51 -4.68 -1.10 -10.35
C ARG A 51 -3.95 -0.26 -9.30
N LYS A 52 -4.67 0.53 -8.49
CA LYS A 52 -4.07 1.29 -7.41
C LYS A 52 -3.46 0.40 -6.32
N HIS A 53 -4.10 -0.74 -6.02
CA HIS A 53 -3.57 -1.70 -5.06
C HIS A 53 -2.33 -2.40 -5.60
N ALA A 54 -2.31 -2.77 -6.88
CA ALA A 54 -1.12 -3.31 -7.54
C ALA A 54 0.07 -2.35 -7.38
N LEU A 55 -0.11 -1.07 -7.69
CA LEU A 55 0.93 -0.05 -7.51
C LEU A 55 1.39 0.09 -6.04
N TRP A 56 0.51 -0.14 -5.08
CA TRP A 56 0.88 -0.13 -3.66
C TRP A 56 1.68 -1.37 -3.25
N TYR A 57 1.40 -2.55 -3.82
CA TYR A 57 2.21 -3.74 -3.63
C TYR A 57 3.62 -3.56 -4.18
N LEU A 58 3.74 -2.87 -5.31
CA LEU A 58 5.00 -2.60 -5.99
C LEU A 58 5.83 -1.48 -5.37
N MET A 59 5.30 -0.81 -4.33
CA MET A 59 5.98 0.33 -3.73
C MET A 59 7.33 -0.08 -3.14
N GLY A 60 8.39 0.54 -3.63
CA GLY A 60 9.76 0.35 -3.20
C GLY A 60 10.55 -0.66 -4.03
N PHE A 61 9.91 -1.61 -4.70
CA PHE A 61 10.62 -2.50 -5.60
C PHE A 61 11.16 -1.76 -6.83
N PRO A 62 12.39 -2.08 -7.29
CA PRO A 62 13.06 -1.38 -8.39
C PRO A 62 12.57 -1.87 -9.76
N ILE A 63 11.28 -1.78 -10.03
CA ILE A 63 10.67 -2.31 -11.27
C ILE A 63 10.72 -1.35 -12.47
N GLY A 64 11.26 -0.17 -12.30
CA GLY A 64 11.30 0.86 -13.35
C GLY A 64 9.96 1.53 -13.66
N GLY A 65 10.03 2.67 -14.32
CA GLY A 65 8.85 3.50 -14.63
C GLY A 65 7.92 2.87 -15.66
N ASP A 66 8.49 2.27 -16.72
CA ASP A 66 7.71 1.69 -17.81
C ASP A 66 6.88 0.49 -17.37
N LEU A 67 7.48 -0.43 -16.61
CA LEU A 67 6.76 -1.58 -16.08
C LEU A 67 5.70 -1.12 -15.05
N ARG A 68 6.02 -0.14 -14.22
CA ARG A 68 5.04 0.47 -13.29
C ARG A 68 3.85 1.08 -14.02
N ASN A 69 4.08 1.73 -15.17
CA ASN A 69 3.00 2.25 -16.01
C ASN A 69 2.12 1.15 -16.60
N GLN A 70 2.69 -0.01 -16.95
CA GLN A 70 1.92 -1.16 -17.39
C GLN A 70 1.04 -1.71 -16.27
N PHE A 71 1.57 -1.86 -15.05
CA PHE A 71 0.78 -2.20 -13.86
C PHE A 71 -0.33 -1.20 -13.52
N ALA A 72 -0.28 0.03 -14.01
CA ALA A 72 -1.35 1.00 -13.88
C ALA A 72 -2.48 0.82 -14.92
N ARG A 73 -2.31 -0.06 -15.92
CA ARG A 73 -3.19 -0.11 -17.10
C ARG A 73 -3.75 -1.50 -17.44
N PHE A 74 -3.23 -2.59 -16.86
CA PHE A 74 -3.72 -3.94 -17.15
C PHE A 74 -5.25 -4.04 -17.00
N THR A 75 -5.87 -4.91 -17.76
CA THR A 75 -7.33 -5.06 -17.83
C THR A 75 -7.80 -6.46 -17.48
N THR A 76 -6.90 -7.44 -17.51
CA THR A 76 -7.21 -8.85 -17.26
C THR A 76 -6.27 -9.47 -16.22
N LEU A 77 -6.72 -10.56 -15.57
CA LEU A 77 -5.85 -11.32 -14.66
C LEU A 77 -4.65 -11.97 -15.39
N PRO A 78 -4.80 -12.53 -16.60
CA PRO A 78 -3.64 -12.99 -17.37
C PRO A 78 -2.59 -11.90 -17.60
N GLU A 79 -3.00 -10.69 -18.04
CA GLU A 79 -2.07 -9.56 -18.19
C GLU A 79 -1.35 -9.23 -16.87
N LEU A 80 -2.06 -9.25 -15.74
CA LEU A 80 -1.43 -9.00 -14.44
C LEU A 80 -0.38 -10.08 -14.12
N ARG A 81 -0.64 -11.36 -14.43
CA ARG A 81 0.33 -12.45 -14.24
C ARG A 81 1.56 -12.29 -15.13
N GLU A 82 1.36 -11.98 -16.40
CA GLU A 82 2.46 -11.71 -17.34
C GLU A 82 3.36 -10.57 -16.84
N LEU A 83 2.76 -9.49 -16.32
CA LEU A 83 3.53 -8.37 -15.75
C LEU A 83 4.31 -8.78 -14.50
N VAL A 84 3.73 -9.62 -13.66
CA VAL A 84 4.42 -10.16 -12.47
C VAL A 84 5.63 -11.00 -12.88
N ASP A 85 5.52 -11.81 -13.91
CA ASP A 85 6.57 -12.70 -14.40
C ASP A 85 7.78 -11.94 -15.00
N LEU A 86 7.63 -10.65 -15.30
CA LEU A 86 8.71 -9.78 -15.76
C LEU A 86 9.63 -9.30 -14.62
N VAL A 87 9.27 -9.52 -13.37
CA VAL A 87 10.05 -9.07 -12.21
C VAL A 87 10.72 -10.26 -11.54
N ASP A 88 11.99 -10.12 -11.17
CA ASP A 88 12.71 -11.16 -10.44
C ASP A 88 11.98 -11.48 -9.11
N PRO A 89 11.50 -12.73 -8.93
CA PRO A 89 10.79 -13.12 -7.73
C PRO A 89 11.67 -13.13 -6.47
N SER A 90 12.99 -13.17 -6.63
CA SER A 90 13.96 -13.14 -5.52
C SER A 90 14.28 -11.73 -5.02
N GLU A 91 13.81 -10.69 -5.72
CA GLU A 91 14.03 -9.29 -5.32
C GLU A 91 13.53 -9.06 -3.89
N LEU A 92 14.42 -8.58 -3.03
CA LEU A 92 14.10 -8.36 -1.62
C LEU A 92 13.28 -7.09 -1.41
N PHE A 93 12.35 -7.15 -0.48
CA PHE A 93 11.60 -5.95 -0.08
C PHE A 93 12.54 -4.90 0.50
N PRO A 94 12.58 -3.68 -0.08
CA PRO A 94 13.53 -2.66 0.37
C PRO A 94 13.20 -2.14 1.78
N PRO A 95 14.11 -2.30 2.76
CA PRO A 95 13.82 -1.94 4.15
C PRO A 95 13.54 -0.45 4.35
N GLY A 96 14.14 0.42 3.52
CA GLY A 96 13.90 1.87 3.57
C GLY A 96 12.45 2.27 3.31
N VAL A 97 11.68 1.45 2.59
CA VAL A 97 10.27 1.70 2.27
C VAL A 97 9.34 1.51 3.48
N LEU A 98 9.78 0.79 4.51
CA LEU A 98 8.99 0.59 5.74
C LEU A 98 8.67 1.92 6.43
N ARG A 99 9.59 2.88 6.35
CA ARG A 99 9.49 4.19 7.01
C ARG A 99 9.01 5.30 6.09
N GLN A 100 8.82 5.02 4.80
CA GLN A 100 8.30 6.03 3.90
C GLN A 100 6.81 6.24 4.16
N PRO A 101 6.37 7.49 4.42
CA PRO A 101 4.96 7.79 4.49
C PRO A 101 4.31 7.50 3.13
N ARG A 102 3.09 7.01 3.14
CA ARG A 102 2.27 6.97 1.93
C ARG A 102 1.95 8.40 1.54
N SER A 103 2.77 8.98 0.68
CA SER A 103 2.56 10.34 0.23
C SER A 103 1.81 10.35 -1.09
N HIS A 104 0.97 11.35 -1.27
CA HIS A 104 0.53 11.79 -2.58
C HIS A 104 1.76 12.25 -3.40
N SER A 105 1.64 12.28 -4.72
CA SER A 105 2.63 12.90 -5.59
C SER A 105 2.93 14.32 -5.06
N GLY A 106 4.17 14.57 -4.64
CA GLY A 106 4.56 15.83 -4.02
C GLY A 106 5.03 15.75 -2.56
N GLY A 107 5.06 14.54 -1.98
CA GLY A 107 5.54 14.32 -0.61
C GLY A 107 4.45 14.35 0.47
N PRO A 108 4.83 14.19 1.73
CA PRO A 108 3.88 14.24 2.84
C PRO A 108 3.24 15.62 2.91
N ARG A 109 1.91 15.67 3.03
CA ARG A 109 1.22 16.93 3.30
C ARG A 109 1.62 17.42 4.69
N ALA A 110 1.86 18.74 4.80
CA ALA A 110 2.02 19.36 6.10
C ALA A 110 0.71 19.18 6.89
N VAL A 111 0.81 18.61 8.08
CA VAL A 111 -0.32 18.54 9.00
C VAL A 111 -0.43 19.90 9.68
N HIS A 112 -1.48 20.64 9.37
CA HIS A 112 -1.80 21.88 10.03
C HIS A 112 -2.72 21.56 11.22
N LEU A 113 -2.14 21.39 12.39
CA LEU A 113 -2.90 21.35 13.62
C LEU A 113 -3.17 22.79 14.07
N PRO A 114 -4.36 23.10 14.60
CA PRO A 114 -4.61 24.39 15.24
C PRO A 114 -3.58 24.65 16.35
N GLU A 115 -3.23 25.91 16.53
CA GLU A 115 -2.30 26.30 17.59
C GLU A 115 -2.85 25.84 18.95
N GLY A 116 -2.02 25.19 19.75
CA GLY A 116 -2.39 24.69 21.06
C GLY A 116 -3.16 23.35 21.06
N TRP A 117 -3.46 22.74 19.90
CA TRP A 117 -4.20 21.47 19.83
C TRP A 117 -3.60 20.33 20.67
N LEU A 118 -2.27 20.25 20.75
CA LEU A 118 -1.58 19.21 21.50
C LEU A 118 -1.27 19.59 22.95
N THR A 119 -1.63 20.78 23.41
CA THR A 119 -1.35 21.25 24.78
C THR A 119 -2.33 20.72 25.81
N ASP A 120 -3.56 20.41 25.38
CA ASP A 120 -4.59 19.81 26.22
C ASP A 120 -5.01 18.46 25.64
N ARG A 121 -4.49 17.37 26.22
CA ARG A 121 -4.76 16.01 25.77
C ARG A 121 -6.15 15.49 26.16
N ASP A 122 -6.79 16.11 27.11
CA ASP A 122 -8.09 15.72 27.64
C ASP A 122 -9.22 16.51 26.96
N ASN A 123 -8.89 17.42 26.05
CA ASN A 123 -9.85 18.17 25.29
C ASN A 123 -10.46 17.30 24.18
N ASP A 124 -11.73 16.95 24.32
CA ASP A 124 -12.51 16.14 23.37
C ASP A 124 -13.22 16.98 22.29
N GLN A 125 -13.05 18.30 22.30
CA GLN A 125 -13.68 19.17 21.32
C GLN A 125 -12.94 19.07 19.98
N PRO A 126 -13.66 18.92 18.85
CA PRO A 126 -13.03 18.91 17.54
C PRO A 126 -12.33 20.24 17.27
N PRO A 127 -11.17 20.22 16.61
CA PRO A 127 -10.43 21.44 16.28
C PRO A 127 -11.28 22.36 15.41
N GLY A 128 -11.51 23.59 15.87
CA GLY A 128 -12.13 24.62 15.04
C GLY A 128 -11.20 25.10 13.92
N GLY A 129 -11.70 25.95 13.03
CA GLY A 129 -10.85 26.69 12.07
C GLY A 129 -10.45 25.96 10.79
N GLY A 130 -11.33 25.15 10.22
CA GLY A 130 -11.13 24.64 8.86
C GLY A 130 -10.35 23.33 8.79
N ALA A 131 -10.17 22.63 9.89
CA ALA A 131 -9.61 21.26 9.87
C ALA A 131 -10.40 20.34 8.93
N ASP A 132 -11.70 20.53 8.83
CA ASP A 132 -12.61 19.79 7.96
C ASP A 132 -12.34 20.02 6.46
N SER A 133 -11.77 21.17 6.10
CA SER A 133 -11.49 21.52 4.69
C SER A 133 -10.24 20.84 4.15
N ILE A 134 -9.45 20.22 5.01
CA ILE A 134 -8.16 19.58 4.64
C ILE A 134 -8.33 18.06 4.48
N VAL A 135 -9.45 17.51 4.89
CA VAL A 135 -9.75 16.07 4.74
C VAL A 135 -10.26 15.80 3.33
N SER A 136 -9.37 15.77 2.37
CA SER A 136 -9.64 15.01 1.17
C SER A 136 -9.36 13.55 1.51
N GLY A 137 -10.39 12.77 1.73
CA GLY A 137 -10.27 11.32 1.71
C GLY A 137 -9.57 10.90 0.43
N GLY A 138 -8.37 10.30 0.55
CA GLY A 138 -7.58 9.80 -0.56
C GLY A 138 -8.30 8.67 -1.29
#